data_5c9242175e6706d4b8448270e8513ece
#
_entry.id   5c9242175e6706d4b8448270e8513ece
#
_cell.length_a   1.000
_cell.length_b   1.000
_cell.length_c   1.000
_cell.angle_alpha   90.00
_cell.angle_beta   90.00
_cell.angle_gamma   90.00
#
_symmetry.space_group_name_H-M   'P 1'
#
loop_
_entity.id
_entity.type
_entity.pdbx_description
1 polymer ?
#
loop_
_entity_poly.entity_id
_entity_poly.type
_entity_poly.pdbx_seq_one_letter_code
_entity_poly.pdbx_strand_id
1 'polypeptide(L)'
;AGSVWGLNLGGAQAMQRSAMGRKAFYVKILSNLRLVMIERMVKPEEVLVVENDEGEIVREFLKESDTIVLYKAMREVLVYLTHLDVLDTENIMTEKLARQVDGTEWSWANLNTLCWAIGSISGAMNEETEKRFLVTVIKDLLGLCEMKRGKDNKAVVASNIMYIVGQYPRFLKAHWKFLKTVVNKNFEFMHETHEGVQDMACDTFSKIAQKCRRHFVMQQAGEQEPFIDEILRNLLQITVDLSPQQVHTFYEAVGYMIAAQPHRATQERLVAKLMELPSNAWDNLMK
;
A
#
# COMPACT_ATOMS: atom_id res chain seq x y z
N ALA A 1 -22.71 24.00 62.75
CA ALA A 1 -22.34 24.31 61.38
C ALA A 1 -21.60 23.08 60.77
N GLY A 2 -22.34 22.21 60.15
CA GLY A 2 -21.80 20.98 59.54
C GLY A 2 -21.47 21.20 58.06
N SER A 3 -20.30 20.82 57.67
CA SER A 3 -19.80 20.83 56.29
C SER A 3 -20.47 19.74 55.44
N VAL A 4 -21.27 20.14 54.46
CA VAL A 4 -21.81 19.30 53.40
C VAL A 4 -20.92 19.45 52.17
N TRP A 5 -19.84 18.69 52.08
CA TRP A 5 -19.13 18.43 50.87
C TRP A 5 -18.41 17.05 50.96
N GLY A 6 -19.18 16.01 51.16
CA GLY A 6 -18.73 14.64 50.90
C GLY A 6 -18.92 14.34 49.42
N LEU A 7 -17.99 14.79 48.56
CA LEU A 7 -17.94 14.37 47.17
C LEU A 7 -17.76 12.86 47.12
N ASN A 8 -18.74 12.21 46.51
CA ASN A 8 -18.85 10.75 46.39
C ASN A 8 -17.78 10.21 45.42
N LEU A 9 -16.52 10.22 45.83
CA LEU A 9 -15.38 9.66 45.11
C LEU A 9 -15.47 8.13 44.91
N GLY A 10 -16.29 7.48 45.72
CA GLY A 10 -16.54 6.03 45.64
C GLY A 10 -17.33 5.64 44.39
N GLY A 11 -18.27 6.50 43.95
CA GLY A 11 -19.08 6.21 42.73
C GLY A 11 -18.28 6.28 41.44
N ALA A 12 -17.40 7.25 41.31
CA ALA A 12 -16.55 7.39 40.12
C ALA A 12 -15.51 6.26 40.04
N GLN A 13 -14.91 5.86 41.15
CA GLN A 13 -13.98 4.73 41.23
C GLN A 13 -14.69 3.37 40.99
N ALA A 14 -15.90 3.21 41.54
CA ALA A 14 -16.71 2.02 41.29
C ALA A 14 -17.17 1.91 39.82
N MET A 15 -17.57 3.04 39.19
CA MET A 15 -17.89 3.11 37.78
C MET A 15 -16.64 2.81 36.89
N GLN A 16 -15.48 3.33 37.25
CA GLN A 16 -14.23 3.11 36.55
C GLN A 16 -13.75 1.66 36.67
N ARG A 17 -13.88 1.05 37.87
CA ARG A 17 -13.64 -0.39 38.09
C ARG A 17 -14.64 -1.29 37.36
N SER A 18 -15.91 -0.90 37.31
CA SER A 18 -16.95 -1.60 36.55
C SER A 18 -16.71 -1.51 35.02
N ALA A 19 -16.28 -0.33 34.52
CA ALA A 19 -15.93 -0.14 33.14
C ALA A 19 -14.66 -0.92 32.73
N MET A 20 -13.64 -0.95 33.60
CA MET A 20 -12.46 -1.79 33.41
C MET A 20 -12.79 -3.30 33.47
N GLY A 21 -13.69 -3.70 34.37
CA GLY A 21 -14.18 -5.09 34.43
C GLY A 21 -14.92 -5.51 33.18
N ARG A 22 -15.75 -4.62 32.58
CA ARG A 22 -16.43 -4.88 31.32
C ARG A 22 -15.45 -4.98 30.15
N LYS A 23 -14.47 -4.08 30.05
CA LYS A 23 -13.43 -4.15 29.02
C LYS A 23 -12.66 -5.48 29.09
N ALA A 24 -12.26 -5.91 30.29
CA ALA A 24 -11.55 -7.17 30.49
C ALA A 24 -12.38 -8.40 30.02
N PHE A 25 -13.70 -8.34 30.21
CA PHE A 25 -14.61 -9.40 29.78
C PHE A 25 -14.64 -9.57 28.26
N TYR A 26 -14.55 -8.47 27.51
CA TYR A 26 -14.62 -8.51 26.04
C TYR A 26 -13.26 -8.66 25.35
N VAL A 27 -12.12 -8.49 26.05
CA VAL A 27 -10.77 -8.54 25.47
C VAL A 27 -10.55 -9.77 24.60
N LYS A 28 -10.87 -10.96 25.11
CA LYS A 28 -10.69 -12.20 24.38
C LYS A 28 -11.62 -12.31 23.17
N ILE A 29 -12.86 -11.89 23.32
CA ILE A 29 -13.85 -11.91 22.23
C ILE A 29 -13.41 -10.94 21.12
N LEU A 30 -12.97 -9.73 21.46
CA LEU A 30 -12.50 -8.74 20.50
C LEU A 30 -11.21 -9.18 19.81
N SER A 31 -10.29 -9.83 20.52
CA SER A 31 -9.08 -10.39 19.93
C SER A 31 -9.40 -11.52 18.93
N ASN A 32 -10.31 -12.42 19.27
CA ASN A 32 -10.78 -13.45 18.36
C ASN A 32 -11.46 -12.83 17.12
N LEU A 33 -12.23 -11.76 17.29
CA LEU A 33 -12.86 -11.07 16.17
C LEU A 33 -11.84 -10.42 15.24
N ARG A 34 -10.78 -9.79 15.79
CA ARG A 34 -9.64 -9.28 15.00
C ARG A 34 -9.01 -10.39 14.17
N LEU A 35 -8.74 -11.52 14.79
CA LEU A 35 -8.16 -12.67 14.10
C LEU A 35 -9.04 -13.13 12.95
N VAL A 36 -10.35 -13.29 13.18
CA VAL A 36 -11.30 -13.67 12.12
C VAL A 36 -11.36 -12.65 10.99
N MET A 37 -11.38 -11.34 11.30
CA MET A 37 -11.39 -10.29 10.26
C MET A 37 -10.11 -10.33 9.42
N ILE A 38 -8.97 -10.58 10.03
CA ILE A 38 -7.68 -10.68 9.34
C ILE A 38 -7.63 -11.94 8.47
N GLU A 39 -8.05 -13.09 9.01
CA GLU A 39 -8.02 -14.38 8.30
C GLU A 39 -9.06 -14.52 7.19
N ARG A 40 -10.11 -13.75 7.24
CA ARG A 40 -11.23 -13.80 6.29
C ARG A 40 -11.36 -12.56 5.42
N MET A 41 -10.38 -11.66 5.46
CA MET A 41 -10.42 -10.45 4.62
C MET A 41 -10.60 -10.81 3.16
N VAL A 42 -11.54 -10.15 2.50
CA VAL A 42 -11.84 -10.36 1.08
C VAL A 42 -11.01 -9.45 0.18
N LYS A 43 -10.98 -9.79 -1.10
CA LYS A 43 -10.20 -9.09 -2.12
C LYS A 43 -10.64 -7.63 -2.27
N PRO A 44 -9.72 -6.65 -2.14
CA PRO A 44 -10.00 -5.25 -2.47
C PRO A 44 -10.15 -5.03 -3.98
N GLU A 45 -10.80 -3.93 -4.34
CA GLU A 45 -11.02 -3.55 -5.74
C GLU A 45 -9.72 -3.35 -6.53
N GLU A 46 -8.66 -2.87 -5.86
CA GLU A 46 -7.38 -2.54 -6.48
C GLU A 46 -6.52 -3.75 -6.86
N VAL A 47 -6.87 -4.94 -6.38
CA VAL A 47 -6.11 -6.16 -6.67
C VAL A 47 -6.59 -6.77 -7.98
N LEU A 48 -5.67 -6.88 -8.94
CA LEU A 48 -5.94 -7.40 -10.28
C LEU A 48 -5.34 -8.81 -10.52
N VAL A 49 -4.50 -9.29 -9.61
CA VAL A 49 -3.83 -10.59 -9.71
C VAL A 49 -4.51 -11.57 -8.77
N VAL A 50 -5.10 -12.62 -9.33
CA VAL A 50 -5.89 -13.60 -8.59
C VAL A 50 -5.51 -15.02 -9.01
N GLU A 51 -5.79 -15.99 -8.13
CA GLU A 51 -5.75 -17.41 -8.42
C GLU A 51 -7.11 -17.83 -9.02
N ASN A 52 -7.09 -18.48 -10.19
CA ASN A 52 -8.29 -19.03 -10.81
C ASN A 52 -8.61 -20.44 -10.28
N ASP A 53 -9.71 -21.02 -10.73
CA ASP A 53 -10.17 -22.35 -10.28
C ASP A 53 -9.19 -23.48 -10.69
N GLU A 54 -8.34 -23.24 -11.66
CA GLU A 54 -7.30 -24.17 -12.12
C GLU A 54 -5.99 -24.05 -11.32
N GLY A 55 -5.91 -23.14 -10.35
CA GLY A 55 -4.73 -22.87 -9.51
C GLY A 55 -3.65 -22.04 -10.21
N GLU A 56 -4.00 -21.33 -11.26
CA GLU A 56 -3.10 -20.44 -11.99
C GLU A 56 -3.28 -18.99 -11.52
N ILE A 57 -2.20 -18.22 -11.55
CA ILE A 57 -2.25 -16.79 -11.27
C ILE A 57 -2.56 -16.02 -12.56
N VAL A 58 -3.73 -15.38 -12.57
CA VAL A 58 -4.24 -14.67 -13.73
C VAL A 58 -4.59 -13.22 -13.42
N ARG A 59 -4.74 -12.41 -14.47
CA ARG A 59 -5.28 -11.05 -14.36
C ARG A 59 -6.82 -11.10 -14.35
N GLU A 60 -7.42 -10.44 -13.39
CA GLU A 60 -8.87 -10.30 -13.30
C GLU A 60 -9.34 -8.97 -13.91
N PHE A 61 -10.35 -9.02 -14.74
CA PHE A 61 -10.96 -7.85 -15.39
C PHE A 61 -12.34 -7.50 -14.81
N LEU A 62 -13.00 -8.45 -14.16
CA LEU A 62 -14.35 -8.27 -13.64
C LEU A 62 -14.30 -7.83 -12.18
N LYS A 63 -15.11 -6.82 -11.84
CA LYS A 63 -15.30 -6.35 -10.47
C LYS A 63 -16.57 -7.00 -9.91
N GLU A 64 -16.41 -7.79 -8.86
CA GLU A 64 -17.52 -8.33 -8.10
C GLU A 64 -18.03 -7.28 -7.10
N SER A 65 -19.19 -6.69 -7.37
CA SER A 65 -19.76 -5.61 -6.55
C SER A 65 -20.02 -6.04 -5.09
N ASP A 66 -20.46 -7.27 -4.87
CA ASP A 66 -20.77 -7.81 -3.52
C ASP A 66 -19.48 -7.98 -2.71
N THR A 67 -18.40 -8.46 -3.32
CA THR A 67 -17.08 -8.57 -2.69
C THR A 67 -16.54 -7.19 -2.30
N ILE A 68 -16.72 -6.18 -3.14
CA ILE A 68 -16.30 -4.79 -2.84
C ILE A 68 -17.06 -4.23 -1.64
N VAL A 69 -18.39 -4.46 -1.58
CA VAL A 69 -19.21 -4.03 -0.45
C VAL A 69 -18.77 -4.73 0.84
N LEU A 70 -18.54 -6.04 0.77
CA LEU A 70 -18.08 -6.83 1.91
C LEU A 70 -16.71 -6.35 2.40
N TYR A 71 -15.77 -6.09 1.47
CA TYR A 71 -14.45 -5.53 1.82
C TYR A 71 -14.57 -4.21 2.60
N LYS A 72 -15.41 -3.29 2.14
CA LYS A 72 -15.62 -2.00 2.81
C LYS A 72 -16.17 -2.17 4.22
N ALA A 73 -17.12 -3.08 4.41
CA ALA A 73 -17.70 -3.38 5.72
C ALA A 73 -16.65 -4.03 6.66
N MET A 74 -15.91 -5.02 6.17
CA MET A 74 -14.86 -5.70 6.97
C MET A 74 -13.73 -4.73 7.34
N ARG A 75 -13.33 -3.86 6.42
CA ARG A 75 -12.34 -2.79 6.67
C ARG A 75 -12.81 -1.88 7.81
N GLU A 76 -14.04 -1.41 7.76
CA GLU A 76 -14.58 -0.54 8.79
C GLU A 76 -14.55 -1.20 10.17
N VAL A 77 -15.00 -2.45 10.26
CA VAL A 77 -14.94 -3.23 11.50
C VAL A 77 -13.51 -3.40 12.00
N LEU A 78 -12.57 -3.77 11.14
CA LEU A 78 -11.18 -3.98 11.53
C LEU A 78 -10.48 -2.67 11.94
N VAL A 79 -10.82 -1.54 11.33
CA VAL A 79 -10.35 -0.22 11.76
C VAL A 79 -10.83 0.10 13.17
N TYR A 80 -12.11 -0.12 13.49
CA TYR A 80 -12.61 0.08 14.86
C TYR A 80 -11.94 -0.86 15.86
N LEU A 81 -11.78 -2.12 15.52
CA LEU A 81 -11.08 -3.10 16.37
C LEU A 81 -9.61 -2.71 16.61
N THR A 82 -8.96 -2.14 15.61
CA THR A 82 -7.58 -1.62 15.72
C THR A 82 -7.52 -0.41 16.64
N HIS A 83 -8.48 0.52 16.56
CA HIS A 83 -8.56 1.66 17.48
C HIS A 83 -8.78 1.22 18.94
N LEU A 84 -9.49 0.13 19.16
CA LEU A 84 -9.73 -0.41 20.52
C LEU A 84 -8.47 -1.01 21.14
N ASP A 85 -7.63 -1.66 20.34
CA ASP A 85 -6.36 -2.25 20.76
C ASP A 85 -5.39 -2.36 19.57
N VAL A 86 -4.60 -1.33 19.36
CA VAL A 86 -3.61 -1.25 18.27
C VAL A 86 -2.56 -2.34 18.41
N LEU A 87 -2.10 -2.61 19.62
CA LEU A 87 -1.03 -3.58 19.89
C LEU A 87 -1.47 -5.00 19.54
N ASP A 88 -2.70 -5.37 19.87
CA ASP A 88 -3.25 -6.69 19.53
C ASP A 88 -3.34 -6.89 18.01
N THR A 89 -3.83 -5.90 17.27
CA THR A 89 -3.85 -5.95 15.80
C THR A 89 -2.44 -6.08 15.21
N GLU A 90 -1.50 -5.27 15.68
CA GLU A 90 -0.09 -5.31 15.24
C GLU A 90 0.53 -6.69 15.51
N ASN A 91 0.34 -7.24 16.70
CA ASN A 91 0.90 -8.54 17.09
C ASN A 91 0.33 -9.68 16.24
N ILE A 92 -0.99 -9.72 16.00
CA ILE A 92 -1.62 -10.73 15.16
C ILE A 92 -1.06 -10.67 13.73
N MET A 93 -0.99 -9.48 13.14
CA MET A 93 -0.50 -9.31 11.77
C MET A 93 0.98 -9.65 11.65
N THR A 94 1.80 -9.22 12.58
CA THR A 94 3.25 -9.50 12.60
C THR A 94 3.54 -10.98 12.77
N GLU A 95 2.82 -11.66 13.66
CA GLU A 95 2.96 -13.12 13.86
C GLU A 95 2.56 -13.90 12.61
N LYS A 96 1.43 -13.54 11.97
CA LYS A 96 1.02 -14.16 10.71
C LYS A 96 1.99 -13.93 9.58
N LEU A 97 2.57 -12.74 9.49
CA LEU A 97 3.60 -12.45 8.48
C LEU A 97 4.87 -13.29 8.72
N ALA A 98 5.29 -13.44 9.97
CA ALA A 98 6.42 -14.31 10.32
C ALA A 98 6.20 -15.74 9.86
N ARG A 99 4.98 -16.27 9.98
CA ARG A 99 4.60 -17.61 9.52
C ARG A 99 4.55 -17.75 8.00
N GLN A 100 4.34 -16.67 7.27
CA GLN A 100 4.52 -16.66 5.81
C GLN A 100 6.01 -16.76 5.44
N VAL A 101 6.86 -16.01 6.14
CA VAL A 101 8.30 -15.96 5.90
C VAL A 101 8.99 -17.26 6.26
N ASP A 102 8.64 -17.89 7.39
CA ASP A 102 9.21 -19.18 7.82
C ASP A 102 8.63 -20.41 7.08
N GLY A 103 7.57 -20.19 6.30
CA GLY A 103 6.94 -21.21 5.46
C GLY A 103 5.87 -22.06 6.15
N THR A 104 5.65 -21.91 7.46
CA THR A 104 4.68 -22.74 8.22
C THR A 104 3.23 -22.53 7.79
N GLU A 105 2.89 -21.32 7.37
CA GLU A 105 1.56 -20.96 6.85
C GLU A 105 1.62 -20.40 5.41
N TRP A 106 2.72 -20.62 4.69
CA TRP A 106 2.85 -20.14 3.33
C TRP A 106 1.78 -20.72 2.42
N SER A 107 0.99 -19.83 1.84
CA SER A 107 0.13 -20.07 0.67
C SER A 107 -0.23 -18.74 0.03
N TRP A 108 -0.61 -18.76 -1.23
CA TRP A 108 -1.09 -17.55 -1.92
C TRP A 108 -2.31 -16.96 -1.23
N ALA A 109 -3.29 -17.79 -0.87
CA ALA A 109 -4.51 -17.35 -0.19
C ALA A 109 -4.20 -16.73 1.18
N ASN A 110 -3.35 -17.35 2.00
CA ASN A 110 -3.00 -16.83 3.32
C ASN A 110 -2.24 -15.51 3.24
N LEU A 111 -1.29 -15.38 2.30
CA LEU A 111 -0.57 -14.13 2.08
C LEU A 111 -1.52 -13.03 1.61
N ASN A 112 -2.39 -13.32 0.66
CA ASN A 112 -3.37 -12.37 0.13
C ASN A 112 -4.26 -11.82 1.24
N THR A 113 -4.92 -12.67 2.01
CA THR A 113 -5.83 -12.23 3.08
C THR A 113 -5.13 -11.38 4.13
N LEU A 114 -3.92 -11.77 4.53
CA LEU A 114 -3.10 -10.99 5.47
C LEU A 114 -2.76 -9.60 4.91
N CYS A 115 -2.27 -9.52 3.68
CA CYS A 115 -1.85 -8.26 3.07
C CYS A 115 -3.04 -7.34 2.79
N TRP A 116 -4.19 -7.88 2.39
CA TRP A 116 -5.41 -7.10 2.23
C TRP A 116 -5.90 -6.52 3.57
N ALA A 117 -5.80 -7.30 4.64
CA ALA A 117 -6.09 -6.82 5.99
C ALA A 117 -5.12 -5.71 6.43
N ILE A 118 -3.82 -5.87 6.19
CA ILE A 118 -2.80 -4.85 6.49
C ILE A 118 -3.10 -3.55 5.75
N GLY A 119 -3.39 -3.63 4.46
CA GLY A 119 -3.76 -2.46 3.65
C GLY A 119 -5.06 -1.77 4.12
N SER A 120 -6.01 -2.55 4.63
CA SER A 120 -7.33 -2.05 5.05
C SER A 120 -7.30 -1.13 6.26
N ILE A 121 -6.28 -1.24 7.13
CA ILE A 121 -6.18 -0.45 8.37
C ILE A 121 -5.34 0.82 8.23
N SER A 122 -5.07 1.27 7.01
CA SER A 122 -4.35 2.53 6.78
C SER A 122 -4.97 3.69 7.54
N GLY A 123 -4.14 4.41 8.31
CA GLY A 123 -4.57 5.53 9.14
C GLY A 123 -5.14 5.15 10.52
N ALA A 124 -5.29 3.86 10.84
CA ALA A 124 -5.80 3.40 12.14
C ALA A 124 -4.73 3.41 13.26
N MET A 125 -3.46 3.48 12.92
CA MET A 125 -2.33 3.59 13.86
C MET A 125 -1.82 5.04 13.89
N ASN A 126 -1.15 5.43 15.01
CA ASN A 126 -0.40 6.67 15.03
C ASN A 126 0.82 6.59 14.10
N GLU A 127 1.41 7.73 13.73
CA GLU A 127 2.49 7.80 12.75
C GLU A 127 3.73 6.98 13.12
N GLU A 128 4.12 6.96 14.39
CA GLU A 128 5.31 6.24 14.84
C GLU A 128 5.10 4.72 14.84
N THR A 129 3.97 4.25 15.31
CA THR A 129 3.58 2.84 15.26
C THR A 129 3.41 2.37 13.82
N GLU A 130 2.75 3.15 12.98
CA GLU A 130 2.57 2.88 11.55
C GLU A 130 3.92 2.76 10.84
N LYS A 131 4.85 3.69 11.11
CA LYS A 131 6.22 3.65 10.56
C LYS A 131 6.93 2.35 10.90
N ARG A 132 6.99 1.99 12.18
CA ARG A 132 7.66 0.78 12.65
C ARG A 132 7.02 -0.47 12.02
N PHE A 133 5.71 -0.53 12.01
CA PHE A 133 4.93 -1.64 11.47
C PHE A 133 5.14 -1.80 9.97
N LEU A 134 4.96 -0.73 9.18
CA LEU A 134 5.10 -0.79 7.72
C LEU A 134 6.52 -1.06 7.25
N VAL A 135 7.53 -0.50 7.91
CA VAL A 135 8.93 -0.81 7.57
C VAL A 135 9.20 -2.30 7.73
N THR A 136 8.71 -2.91 8.81
CA THR A 136 8.85 -4.36 9.02
C THR A 136 8.08 -5.14 7.97
N VAL A 137 6.82 -4.81 7.72
CA VAL A 137 5.97 -5.50 6.73
C VAL A 137 6.59 -5.46 5.34
N ILE A 138 6.98 -4.30 4.86
CA ILE A 138 7.53 -4.16 3.50
C ILE A 138 8.90 -4.84 3.39
N LYS A 139 9.75 -4.72 4.40
CA LYS A 139 11.03 -5.44 4.44
C LYS A 139 10.85 -6.95 4.32
N ASP A 140 9.95 -7.51 5.10
CA ASP A 140 9.68 -8.96 5.10
C ASP A 140 9.06 -9.43 3.79
N LEU A 141 8.14 -8.65 3.21
CA LEU A 141 7.55 -8.95 1.90
C LEU A 141 8.57 -8.84 0.75
N LEU A 142 9.46 -7.87 0.76
CA LEU A 142 10.54 -7.76 -0.22
C LEU A 142 11.48 -8.96 -0.12
N GLY A 143 11.88 -9.36 1.10
CA GLY A 143 12.67 -10.56 1.33
C GLY A 143 11.96 -11.82 0.85
N LEU A 144 10.65 -11.93 1.08
CA LEU A 144 9.83 -13.04 0.60
C LEU A 144 9.78 -13.08 -0.93
N CYS A 145 9.65 -11.92 -1.59
CA CYS A 145 9.66 -11.80 -3.04
C CYS A 145 10.99 -12.30 -3.67
N GLU A 146 12.11 -12.03 -3.01
CA GLU A 146 13.43 -12.51 -3.44
C GLU A 146 13.62 -14.01 -3.17
N MET A 147 13.08 -14.50 -2.06
CA MET A 147 13.22 -15.89 -1.64
C MET A 147 12.36 -16.86 -2.44
N LYS A 148 11.12 -16.47 -2.79
CA LYS A 148 10.19 -17.30 -3.55
C LYS A 148 10.54 -17.27 -5.04
N ARG A 149 10.68 -18.47 -5.60
CA ARG A 149 11.00 -18.66 -7.01
C ARG A 149 9.74 -18.95 -7.83
N GLY A 150 9.82 -18.64 -9.12
CA GLY A 150 8.74 -18.88 -10.05
C GLY A 150 7.88 -17.63 -10.30
N LYS A 151 7.35 -17.55 -11.51
CA LYS A 151 6.58 -16.42 -12.02
C LYS A 151 5.35 -16.12 -11.17
N ASP A 152 4.61 -17.15 -10.80
CA ASP A 152 3.36 -17.00 -10.06
C ASP A 152 3.60 -16.57 -8.60
N ASN A 153 4.59 -17.16 -7.92
CA ASN A 153 4.95 -16.73 -6.57
C ASN A 153 5.38 -15.25 -6.55
N LYS A 154 6.22 -14.83 -7.49
CA LYS A 154 6.63 -13.43 -7.62
C LYS A 154 5.45 -12.51 -7.91
N ALA A 155 4.53 -12.93 -8.78
CA ALA A 155 3.34 -12.15 -9.12
C ALA A 155 2.46 -11.92 -7.89
N VAL A 156 2.21 -12.95 -7.09
CA VAL A 156 1.40 -12.84 -5.87
C VAL A 156 2.07 -11.93 -4.84
N VAL A 157 3.35 -12.12 -4.55
CA VAL A 157 4.05 -11.28 -3.57
C VAL A 157 4.15 -9.83 -4.05
N ALA A 158 4.48 -9.60 -5.31
CA ALA A 158 4.53 -8.26 -5.89
C ALA A 158 3.18 -7.54 -5.84
N SER A 159 2.10 -8.24 -6.19
CA SER A 159 0.73 -7.73 -6.09
C SER A 159 0.41 -7.26 -4.66
N ASN A 160 0.76 -8.06 -3.67
CA ASN A 160 0.53 -7.72 -2.26
C ASN A 160 1.36 -6.51 -1.79
N ILE A 161 2.63 -6.42 -2.20
CA ILE A 161 3.46 -5.26 -1.90
C ILE A 161 2.84 -4.00 -2.51
N MET A 162 2.49 -4.03 -3.78
CA MET A 162 1.91 -2.89 -4.49
C MET A 162 0.58 -2.46 -3.88
N TYR A 163 -0.27 -3.40 -3.51
CA TYR A 163 -1.52 -3.08 -2.82
C TYR A 163 -1.26 -2.33 -1.50
N ILE A 164 -0.39 -2.87 -0.64
CA ILE A 164 -0.09 -2.24 0.66
C ILE A 164 0.47 -0.84 0.48
N VAL A 165 1.51 -0.66 -0.33
CA VAL A 165 2.13 0.66 -0.49
C VAL A 165 1.17 1.70 -1.07
N GLY A 166 0.28 1.29 -1.96
CA GLY A 166 -0.77 2.14 -2.50
C GLY A 166 -1.81 2.60 -1.47
N GLN A 167 -1.97 1.87 -0.36
CA GLN A 167 -2.90 2.19 0.72
C GLN A 167 -2.33 3.15 1.78
N TYR A 168 -1.01 3.41 1.79
CA TYR A 168 -0.34 4.19 2.83
C TYR A 168 0.33 5.48 2.31
N PRO A 169 -0.36 6.36 1.57
CA PRO A 169 0.25 7.56 0.99
C PRO A 169 0.76 8.55 2.06
N ARG A 170 0.10 8.64 3.22
CA ARG A 170 0.55 9.49 4.33
C ARG A 170 1.94 9.07 4.82
N PHE A 171 2.15 7.77 4.98
CA PHE A 171 3.45 7.22 5.34
C PHE A 171 4.52 7.52 4.29
N LEU A 172 4.21 7.32 3.02
CA LEU A 172 5.13 7.60 1.90
C LEU A 172 5.54 9.08 1.86
N LYS A 173 4.58 10.00 2.07
CA LYS A 173 4.86 11.46 2.13
C LYS A 173 5.81 11.84 3.26
N ALA A 174 5.70 11.18 4.41
CA ALA A 174 6.51 11.47 5.57
C ALA A 174 7.94 10.86 5.50
N HIS A 175 8.19 9.91 4.60
CA HIS A 175 9.43 9.12 4.55
C HIS A 175 9.98 9.05 3.13
N TRP A 176 10.66 10.11 2.71
CA TRP A 176 11.19 10.25 1.35
C TRP A 176 12.03 9.08 0.85
N LYS A 177 13.02 8.64 1.64
CA LYS A 177 13.90 7.52 1.25
C LYS A 177 13.11 6.23 1.01
N PHE A 178 12.10 6.00 1.84
CA PHE A 178 11.22 4.85 1.68
C PHE A 178 10.35 4.97 0.43
N LEU A 179 9.76 6.15 0.18
CA LEU A 179 8.99 6.43 -1.03
C LEU A 179 9.84 6.16 -2.29
N LYS A 180 11.06 6.69 -2.34
CA LYS A 180 11.97 6.46 -3.47
C LYS A 180 12.29 4.97 -3.67
N THR A 181 12.56 4.25 -2.59
CA THR A 181 12.82 2.80 -2.63
C THR A 181 11.61 2.03 -3.17
N VAL A 182 10.42 2.33 -2.70
CA VAL A 182 9.17 1.71 -3.15
C VAL A 182 8.91 2.00 -4.63
N VAL A 183 9.10 3.23 -5.07
CA VAL A 183 8.90 3.61 -6.48
C VAL A 183 9.91 2.89 -7.39
N ASN A 184 11.19 2.82 -7.00
CA ASN A 184 12.19 2.07 -7.76
C ASN A 184 11.84 0.58 -7.83
N LYS A 185 11.38 -0.02 -6.74
CA LYS A 185 10.90 -1.41 -6.75
C LYS A 185 9.68 -1.60 -7.64
N ASN A 186 8.79 -0.62 -7.66
CA ASN A 186 7.65 -0.62 -8.56
C ASN A 186 8.07 -0.56 -10.04
N PHE A 187 9.13 0.18 -10.36
CA PHE A 187 9.73 0.16 -11.70
C PHE A 187 10.32 -1.21 -12.07
N GLU A 188 10.95 -1.91 -11.11
CA GLU A 188 11.39 -3.29 -11.34
C GLU A 188 10.21 -4.21 -11.67
N PHE A 189 9.07 -4.06 -11.01
CA PHE A 189 7.87 -4.84 -11.29
C PHE A 189 7.28 -4.55 -12.68
N MET A 190 7.54 -3.40 -13.28
CA MET A 190 7.15 -3.09 -14.66
C MET A 190 7.91 -3.94 -15.70
N HIS A 191 9.02 -4.59 -15.31
CA HIS A 191 9.78 -5.52 -16.14
C HIS A 191 9.39 -6.99 -15.94
N GLU A 192 8.45 -7.29 -15.03
CA GLU A 192 7.97 -8.65 -14.83
C GLU A 192 7.15 -9.11 -16.02
N THR A 193 7.24 -10.41 -16.31
CA THR A 193 6.57 -10.99 -17.48
C THR A 193 5.07 -11.20 -17.32
N HIS A 194 4.57 -11.12 -16.09
CA HIS A 194 3.14 -11.25 -15.81
C HIS A 194 2.42 -9.93 -16.09
N GLU A 195 1.48 -9.93 -17.03
CA GLU A 195 0.76 -8.73 -17.47
C GLU A 195 -0.01 -8.05 -16.31
N GLY A 196 -0.64 -8.84 -15.43
CA GLY A 196 -1.33 -8.31 -14.26
C GLY A 196 -0.40 -7.60 -13.28
N VAL A 197 0.86 -8.04 -13.14
CA VAL A 197 1.88 -7.37 -12.33
C VAL A 197 2.27 -6.04 -12.95
N GLN A 198 2.50 -5.98 -14.25
CA GLN A 198 2.80 -4.74 -14.96
C GLN A 198 1.67 -3.72 -14.85
N ASP A 199 0.42 -4.16 -14.99
CA ASP A 199 -0.75 -3.30 -14.82
C ASP A 199 -0.84 -2.73 -13.40
N MET A 200 -0.70 -3.58 -12.38
CA MET A 200 -0.69 -3.12 -10.99
C MET A 200 0.47 -2.17 -10.71
N ALA A 201 1.62 -2.40 -11.31
CA ALA A 201 2.78 -1.52 -11.16
C ALA A 201 2.49 -0.12 -11.74
N CYS A 202 1.88 -0.05 -12.91
CA CYS A 202 1.48 1.22 -13.53
C CYS A 202 0.39 1.94 -12.71
N ASP A 203 -0.63 1.21 -12.27
CA ASP A 203 -1.73 1.77 -11.47
C ASP A 203 -1.23 2.24 -10.08
N THR A 204 -0.38 1.46 -9.44
CA THR A 204 0.24 1.83 -8.15
C THR A 204 1.12 3.06 -8.30
N PHE A 205 1.94 3.12 -9.35
CA PHE A 205 2.75 4.30 -9.67
C PHE A 205 1.89 5.53 -9.90
N SER A 206 0.81 5.41 -10.67
CA SER A 206 -0.14 6.51 -10.89
C SER A 206 -0.76 6.99 -9.57
N LYS A 207 -1.16 6.07 -8.70
CA LYS A 207 -1.74 6.39 -7.39
C LYS A 207 -0.75 7.12 -6.48
N ILE A 208 0.51 6.65 -6.42
CA ILE A 208 1.57 7.31 -5.66
C ILE A 208 1.89 8.69 -6.26
N ALA A 209 1.98 8.79 -7.58
CA ALA A 209 2.21 10.04 -8.28
C ALA A 209 1.15 11.10 -7.96
N GLN A 210 -0.11 10.73 -7.97
CA GLN A 210 -1.21 11.64 -7.63
C GLN A 210 -1.19 12.07 -6.17
N LYS A 211 -0.95 11.15 -5.26
CA LYS A 211 -0.99 11.40 -3.80
C LYS A 211 0.25 12.11 -3.29
N CYS A 212 1.42 11.81 -3.85
CA CYS A 212 2.73 12.29 -3.40
C CYS A 212 3.40 13.25 -4.40
N ARG A 213 2.66 13.76 -5.38
CA ARG A 213 3.17 14.53 -6.54
C ARG A 213 4.22 15.59 -6.23
N ARG A 214 4.06 16.35 -5.14
CA ARG A 214 5.01 17.41 -4.75
C ARG A 214 6.39 16.86 -4.41
N HIS A 215 6.45 15.66 -3.83
CA HIS A 215 7.70 15.03 -3.42
C HIS A 215 8.62 14.68 -4.61
N PHE A 216 8.03 14.48 -5.79
CA PHE A 216 8.78 14.14 -7.00
C PHE A 216 9.40 15.36 -7.69
N VAL A 217 8.81 16.55 -7.55
CA VAL A 217 9.27 17.78 -8.20
C VAL A 217 10.09 18.67 -7.28
N MET A 218 10.12 18.38 -5.99
CA MET A 218 10.95 19.08 -5.00
C MET A 218 12.25 18.29 -4.79
N GLN A 219 13.37 19.03 -4.73
CA GLN A 219 14.64 18.43 -4.35
C GLN A 219 14.60 18.05 -2.86
N GLN A 220 14.74 16.78 -2.57
CA GLN A 220 14.70 16.24 -1.21
C GLN A 220 16.08 16.29 -0.55
N ALA A 221 16.11 16.32 0.79
CA ALA A 221 17.35 16.32 1.55
C ALA A 221 18.22 15.10 1.21
N GLY A 222 19.46 15.34 0.83
CA GLY A 222 20.42 14.31 0.44
C GLY A 222 20.35 13.89 -1.03
N GLU A 223 19.44 14.45 -1.81
CA GLU A 223 19.35 14.22 -3.25
C GLU A 223 20.04 15.36 -4.03
N GLN A 224 20.62 15.03 -5.19
CA GLN A 224 21.28 16.02 -6.05
C GLN A 224 20.30 16.76 -6.95
N GLU A 225 19.16 16.14 -7.24
CA GLU A 225 18.10 16.65 -8.12
C GLU A 225 16.73 16.18 -7.66
N PRO A 226 15.61 16.81 -8.09
CA PRO A 226 14.29 16.25 -7.93
C PRO A 226 14.16 14.87 -8.59
N PHE A 227 13.43 13.95 -7.96
CA PHE A 227 13.31 12.57 -8.45
C PHE A 227 12.68 12.47 -9.85
N ILE A 228 11.84 13.44 -10.22
CA ILE A 228 11.26 13.49 -11.57
C ILE A 228 12.34 13.60 -12.66
N ASP A 229 13.43 14.31 -12.41
CA ASP A 229 14.53 14.44 -13.38
C ASP A 229 15.25 13.09 -13.59
N GLU A 230 15.42 12.29 -12.53
CA GLU A 230 15.95 10.94 -12.61
C GLU A 230 15.00 10.01 -13.40
N ILE A 231 13.69 10.09 -13.13
CA ILE A 231 12.66 9.31 -13.84
C ILE A 231 12.66 9.64 -15.33
N LEU A 232 12.67 10.92 -15.70
CA LEU A 232 12.66 11.35 -17.11
C LEU A 232 13.93 10.92 -17.85
N ARG A 233 15.08 10.97 -17.20
CA ARG A 233 16.34 10.51 -17.77
C ARG A 233 16.37 9.01 -18.07
N ASN A 234 15.67 8.22 -17.26
CA ASN A 234 15.58 6.76 -17.38
C ASN A 234 14.26 6.28 -18.00
N LEU A 235 13.47 7.18 -18.57
CA LEU A 235 12.10 6.93 -19.02
C LEU A 235 12.01 5.74 -19.99
N LEU A 236 12.89 5.69 -20.99
CA LEU A 236 12.91 4.61 -21.98
C LEU A 236 13.19 3.25 -21.34
N GLN A 237 14.15 3.19 -20.42
CA GLN A 237 14.51 1.95 -19.72
C GLN A 237 13.36 1.46 -18.83
N ILE A 238 12.70 2.36 -18.12
CA ILE A 238 11.60 2.02 -17.21
C ILE A 238 10.42 1.45 -17.99
N THR A 239 10.12 2.00 -19.16
CA THR A 239 8.89 1.70 -19.92
C THR A 239 9.08 0.67 -21.03
N VAL A 240 10.28 0.16 -21.26
CA VAL A 240 10.62 -0.67 -22.42
C VAL A 240 9.77 -1.94 -22.55
N ASP A 241 9.38 -2.56 -21.45
CA ASP A 241 8.61 -3.80 -21.44
C ASP A 241 7.09 -3.57 -21.27
N LEU A 242 6.65 -2.31 -21.24
CA LEU A 242 5.25 -1.94 -21.06
C LEU A 242 4.50 -1.93 -22.41
N SER A 243 3.24 -2.34 -22.36
CA SER A 243 2.31 -2.19 -23.50
C SER A 243 2.00 -0.71 -23.75
N PRO A 244 1.50 -0.34 -24.94
CA PRO A 244 1.13 1.06 -25.23
C PRO A 244 0.15 1.67 -24.21
N GLN A 245 -0.81 0.88 -23.72
CA GLN A 245 -1.77 1.33 -22.72
C GLN A 245 -1.10 1.57 -21.36
N GLN A 246 -0.18 0.71 -20.96
CA GLN A 246 0.61 0.87 -19.73
C GLN A 246 1.56 2.08 -19.81
N VAL A 247 2.19 2.30 -20.97
CA VAL A 247 3.00 3.50 -21.24
C VAL A 247 2.15 4.76 -21.11
N HIS A 248 0.93 4.76 -21.64
CA HIS A 248 0.00 5.89 -21.50
C HIS A 248 -0.26 6.19 -20.01
N THR A 249 -0.58 5.18 -19.21
CA THR A 249 -0.79 5.35 -17.75
C THR A 249 0.46 5.89 -17.06
N PHE A 250 1.65 5.44 -17.46
CA PHE A 250 2.92 5.94 -16.93
C PHE A 250 3.13 7.42 -17.25
N TYR A 251 2.92 7.84 -18.48
CA TYR A 251 3.02 9.25 -18.90
C TYR A 251 2.01 10.12 -18.17
N GLU A 252 0.79 9.67 -18.00
CA GLU A 252 -0.23 10.36 -17.22
C GLU A 252 0.21 10.56 -15.76
N ALA A 253 0.79 9.53 -15.14
CA ALA A 253 1.33 9.60 -13.78
C ALA A 253 2.43 10.68 -13.67
N VAL A 254 3.37 10.71 -14.62
CA VAL A 254 4.40 11.76 -14.67
C VAL A 254 3.78 13.14 -14.89
N GLY A 255 2.72 13.23 -15.68
CA GLY A 255 1.94 14.46 -15.89
C GLY A 255 1.37 15.03 -14.58
N TYR A 256 0.87 14.20 -13.68
CA TYR A 256 0.42 14.62 -12.34
C TYR A 256 1.56 15.23 -11.52
N MET A 257 2.77 14.69 -11.62
CA MET A 257 3.95 15.25 -10.95
C MET A 257 4.32 16.61 -11.52
N ILE A 258 4.38 16.73 -12.85
CA ILE A 258 4.72 17.99 -13.54
C ILE A 258 3.72 19.09 -13.19
N ALA A 259 2.42 18.76 -13.12
CA ALA A 259 1.38 19.68 -12.72
C ALA A 259 1.57 20.26 -11.31
N ALA A 260 2.30 19.60 -10.45
CA ALA A 260 2.62 20.07 -9.10
C ALA A 260 3.85 21.00 -9.04
N GLN A 261 4.58 21.18 -10.13
CA GLN A 261 5.72 22.08 -10.20
C GLN A 261 5.24 23.55 -10.22
N PRO A 262 5.64 24.39 -9.23
CA PRO A 262 5.13 25.76 -9.12
C PRO A 262 5.78 26.74 -10.11
N HIS A 263 6.97 26.44 -10.62
CA HIS A 263 7.70 27.31 -11.53
C HIS A 263 7.42 26.97 -12.99
N ARG A 264 6.80 27.90 -13.71
CA ARG A 264 6.36 27.70 -15.09
C ARG A 264 7.49 27.27 -16.03
N ALA A 265 8.63 27.96 -15.98
CA ALA A 265 9.77 27.61 -16.83
C ALA A 265 10.29 26.19 -16.59
N THR A 266 10.34 25.75 -15.33
CA THR A 266 10.70 24.38 -14.97
C THR A 266 9.63 23.39 -15.44
N GLN A 267 8.36 23.73 -15.29
CA GLN A 267 7.25 22.91 -15.76
C GLN A 267 7.30 22.70 -17.27
N GLU A 268 7.54 23.77 -18.04
CA GLU A 268 7.68 23.70 -19.51
C GLU A 268 8.88 22.84 -19.92
N ARG A 269 10.02 22.94 -19.21
CA ARG A 269 11.20 22.08 -19.42
C ARG A 269 10.87 20.62 -19.18
N LEU A 270 10.16 20.29 -18.10
CA LEU A 270 9.77 18.92 -17.76
C LEU A 270 8.78 18.33 -18.78
N VAL A 271 7.83 19.12 -19.26
CA VAL A 271 6.91 18.70 -20.33
C VAL A 271 7.68 18.42 -21.62
N ALA A 272 8.59 19.31 -22.01
CA ALA A 272 9.42 19.11 -23.20
C ALA A 272 10.24 17.81 -23.09
N LYS A 273 10.83 17.54 -21.92
CA LYS A 273 11.59 16.33 -21.68
C LYS A 273 10.72 15.06 -21.72
N LEU A 274 9.53 15.09 -21.11
CA LEU A 274 8.58 13.98 -21.14
C LEU A 274 8.16 13.66 -22.58
N MET A 275 7.92 14.68 -23.41
CA MET A 275 7.42 14.52 -24.77
C MET A 275 8.52 14.27 -25.82
N GLU A 276 9.79 14.25 -25.43
CA GLU A 276 10.92 14.07 -26.36
C GLU A 276 10.83 12.74 -27.15
N LEU A 277 10.59 11.63 -26.48
CA LEU A 277 10.48 10.31 -27.13
C LEU A 277 9.27 10.23 -28.09
N PRO A 278 8.04 10.59 -27.68
CA PRO A 278 6.89 10.62 -28.57
C PRO A 278 7.08 11.56 -29.77
N SER A 279 7.66 12.74 -29.57
CA SER A 279 7.91 13.71 -30.63
C SER A 279 8.93 13.20 -31.64
N ASN A 280 10.02 12.59 -31.18
CA ASN A 280 11.02 11.99 -32.07
C ASN A 280 10.44 10.81 -32.87
N ALA A 281 9.61 9.98 -32.25
CA ALA A 281 8.92 8.89 -32.94
C ALA A 281 7.98 9.42 -34.02
N TRP A 282 7.23 10.47 -33.73
CA TRP A 282 6.35 11.14 -34.69
C TRP A 282 7.13 11.72 -35.87
N ASP A 283 8.19 12.47 -35.59
CA ASP A 283 9.05 13.07 -36.63
C ASP A 283 9.68 12.02 -37.56
N ASN A 284 10.01 10.84 -37.03
CA ASN A 284 10.54 9.75 -37.83
C ASN A 284 9.48 9.09 -38.73
N LEU A 285 8.21 9.09 -38.32
CA LEU A 285 7.10 8.58 -39.11
C LEU A 285 6.71 9.53 -40.24
N MET A 286 6.99 10.83 -40.10
CA MET A 286 6.64 11.88 -41.06
C MET A 286 7.72 12.09 -42.15
N LYS A 287 8.89 11.48 -42.00
CA LYS A 287 9.99 11.45 -43.00
C LYS A 287 9.85 10.29 -43.95
#